data_009cc528b000b240117a635799c6be8f
#
_entry.id   009cc528b000b240117a635799c6be8f
#
_cell.length_a   1.000
_cell.length_b   1.000
_cell.length_c   1.000
_cell.angle_alpha   90.00
_cell.angle_beta   90.00
_cell.angle_gamma   90.00
#
_symmetry.space_group_name_H-M   'P 1'
#
loop_
_entity.id
_entity.type
_entity.pdbx_description
1 polymer ?
#
loop_
_entity_poly.entity_id
_entity_poly.type
_entity_poly.pdbx_seq_one_letter_code
_entity_poly.pdbx_strand_id
1 'polypeptide(L)'
;MSEREIRSRLEAFLRSRLGPSAAPRVDAVHRVSVGRSRENWLFDATWLDGGAEVSESLIVRRDPLGGLLETDRAVEYAVLAALQATAVPAPAVRWLDGDGAELGRPSLVMVREPGECDYFVLNGERPLGERVSLARRLCALLVAVHRADWVSAGLGDVFDDPGPDAATVELAGWEAILRRDQLEPYPELELALRGLRAAAPRSARTVVVHGDFKAGNVLLRDGEPGTLLDWELAHLGDPHEDLGWITQPLRTREHLIAGAWERDDLLAHYEELTGWEVDRYAVRWWNAMACFKTAVMQLSGLRSYVEGRCDELYQPTVAVLGTLLDLVDELVGEQA
;
A
#
# COMPACT_ATOMS: atom_id res chain seq x y z
N MET A 1 -19.97 14.54 3.10
CA MET A 1 -20.56 14.44 4.46
C MET A 1 -20.03 15.58 5.32
N SER A 2 -20.85 16.19 6.19
CA SER A 2 -20.42 17.26 7.12
C SER A 2 -19.77 16.67 8.38
N GLU A 3 -18.96 17.49 9.11
CA GLU A 3 -18.36 17.07 10.39
C GLU A 3 -19.42 16.68 11.43
N ARG A 4 -20.55 17.37 11.44
CA ARG A 4 -21.66 17.06 12.34
C ARG A 4 -22.29 15.69 12.03
N GLU A 5 -22.44 15.37 10.76
CA GLU A 5 -23.02 14.11 10.31
C GLU A 5 -22.09 12.92 10.61
N ILE A 6 -20.79 13.03 10.30
CA ILE A 6 -19.84 11.97 10.61
C ILE A 6 -19.68 11.77 12.12
N ARG A 7 -19.66 12.85 12.92
CA ARG A 7 -19.61 12.77 14.39
C ARG A 7 -20.78 11.93 14.92
N SER A 8 -22.02 12.26 14.50
CA SER A 8 -23.21 11.53 14.94
C SER A 8 -23.17 10.04 14.57
N ARG A 9 -22.66 9.73 13.36
CA ARG A 9 -22.47 8.34 12.91
C ARG A 9 -21.40 7.62 13.74
N LEU A 10 -20.26 8.25 14.01
CA LEU A 10 -19.20 7.69 14.84
C LEU A 10 -19.67 7.42 16.27
N GLU A 11 -20.42 8.31 16.89
CA GLU A 11 -21.00 8.08 18.22
C GLU A 11 -21.97 6.90 18.24
N ALA A 12 -22.81 6.77 17.21
CA ALA A 12 -23.73 5.64 17.08
C ALA A 12 -22.96 4.32 16.86
N PHE A 13 -21.96 4.35 15.97
CA PHE A 13 -21.08 3.23 15.67
C PHE A 13 -20.30 2.76 16.91
N LEU A 14 -19.67 3.68 17.64
CA LEU A 14 -18.95 3.35 18.88
C LEU A 14 -19.90 2.76 19.94
N ARG A 15 -21.11 3.29 20.04
CA ARG A 15 -22.12 2.74 20.97
C ARG A 15 -22.54 1.32 20.62
N SER A 16 -22.61 0.99 19.32
CA SER A 16 -22.91 -0.37 18.89
C SER A 16 -21.79 -1.36 19.21
N ARG A 17 -20.52 -0.91 19.20
CA ARG A 17 -19.33 -1.73 19.48
C ARG A 17 -19.03 -1.87 20.97
N LEU A 18 -19.17 -0.80 21.73
CA LEU A 18 -18.79 -0.73 23.14
C LEU A 18 -19.96 -1.05 24.10
N GLY A 19 -21.18 -1.05 23.58
CA GLY A 19 -22.39 -1.26 24.36
C GLY A 19 -22.96 0.03 24.98
N PRO A 20 -24.23 0.02 25.45
CA PRO A 20 -24.94 1.20 25.89
C PRO A 20 -24.36 1.84 27.17
N SER A 21 -23.70 1.06 28.03
CA SER A 21 -23.10 1.55 29.28
C SER A 21 -21.81 2.35 29.06
N ALA A 22 -21.16 2.21 27.92
CA ALA A 22 -19.92 2.89 27.59
C ALA A 22 -20.11 4.38 27.36
N ALA A 23 -21.31 4.84 26.99
CA ALA A 23 -21.64 6.26 26.74
C ALA A 23 -20.59 7.01 25.90
N PRO A 24 -20.22 6.52 24.71
CA PRO A 24 -19.13 7.10 23.92
C PRO A 24 -19.46 8.53 23.50
N ARG A 25 -18.43 9.38 23.52
CA ARG A 25 -18.43 10.76 23.00
C ARG A 25 -17.33 10.89 21.96
N VAL A 26 -17.58 11.70 20.94
CA VAL A 26 -16.64 11.95 19.83
C VAL A 26 -16.40 13.45 19.73
N ASP A 27 -15.14 13.85 19.81
CA ASP A 27 -14.69 15.23 19.76
C ASP A 27 -13.58 15.42 18.70
N ALA A 28 -13.18 16.69 18.47
CA ALA A 28 -12.09 17.06 17.55
C ALA A 28 -12.19 16.43 16.15
N VAL A 29 -13.40 16.28 15.63
CA VAL A 29 -13.64 15.69 14.32
C VAL A 29 -13.17 16.65 13.23
N HIS A 30 -12.24 16.22 12.39
CA HIS A 30 -11.84 16.99 11.21
C HIS A 30 -11.40 16.09 10.07
N ARG A 31 -11.68 16.53 8.84
CA ARG A 31 -11.30 15.81 7.65
C ARG A 31 -9.85 16.10 7.30
N VAL A 32 -9.08 15.04 6.98
CA VAL A 32 -7.73 15.18 6.44
C VAL A 32 -7.80 15.09 4.93
N SER A 33 -7.25 16.10 4.26
CA SER A 33 -7.20 16.19 2.80
C SER A 33 -5.94 15.53 2.21
N VAL A 34 -5.15 14.82 3.02
CA VAL A 34 -3.93 14.14 2.58
C VAL A 34 -4.29 12.75 2.06
N GLY A 35 -3.93 12.47 0.80
CA GLY A 35 -4.26 11.24 0.09
C GLY A 35 -5.42 11.41 -0.90
N ARG A 36 -5.18 11.08 -2.18
CA ARG A 36 -6.15 11.27 -3.27
C ARG A 36 -7.22 10.18 -3.33
N SER A 37 -6.98 9.04 -2.69
CA SER A 37 -7.79 7.84 -2.86
C SER A 37 -8.86 7.64 -1.78
N ARG A 38 -8.82 8.37 -0.63
CA ARG A 38 -9.68 8.05 0.51
C ARG A 38 -10.19 9.25 1.28
N GLU A 39 -11.35 9.06 1.94
CA GLU A 39 -11.93 10.04 2.85
C GLU A 39 -11.51 9.71 4.30
N ASN A 40 -10.52 10.42 4.81
CA ASN A 40 -9.98 10.23 6.15
C ASN A 40 -10.52 11.29 7.11
N TRP A 41 -11.02 10.84 8.29
CA TRP A 41 -11.46 11.72 9.37
C TRP A 41 -10.71 11.38 10.65
N LEU A 42 -10.05 12.36 11.22
CA LEU A 42 -9.46 12.27 12.55
C LEU A 42 -10.51 12.65 13.59
N PHE A 43 -10.45 11.99 14.74
CA PHE A 43 -11.32 12.30 15.88
C PHE A 43 -10.73 11.77 17.17
N ASP A 44 -11.17 12.36 18.29
CA ASP A 44 -10.89 11.84 19.62
C ASP A 44 -12.17 11.21 20.17
N ALA A 45 -12.05 10.02 20.77
CA ALA A 45 -13.17 9.31 21.37
C ALA A 45 -12.92 9.07 22.85
N THR A 46 -13.94 9.28 23.68
CA THR A 46 -13.93 8.95 25.10
C THR A 46 -15.11 8.07 25.45
N TRP A 47 -14.87 7.06 26.26
CA TRP A 47 -15.92 6.14 26.72
C TRP A 47 -15.61 5.57 28.10
N LEU A 48 -16.62 4.92 28.74
CA LEU A 48 -16.43 4.19 29.98
C LEU A 48 -16.15 2.72 29.69
N ASP A 49 -15.05 2.21 30.25
CA ASP A 49 -14.70 0.78 30.24
C ASP A 49 -14.50 0.31 31.67
N GLY A 50 -15.35 -0.62 32.14
CA GLY A 50 -15.33 -1.09 33.53
C GLY A 50 -15.51 0.00 34.58
N GLY A 51 -16.08 1.16 34.22
CA GLY A 51 -16.25 2.33 35.09
C GLY A 51 -15.09 3.32 35.06
N ALA A 52 -14.00 3.02 34.36
CA ALA A 52 -12.91 3.96 34.09
C ALA A 52 -13.15 4.71 32.78
N GLU A 53 -12.77 6.00 32.72
CA GLU A 53 -12.80 6.75 31.47
C GLU A 53 -11.57 6.40 30.63
N VAL A 54 -11.82 5.96 29.39
CA VAL A 54 -10.81 5.70 28.35
C VAL A 54 -10.89 6.80 27.31
N SER A 55 -9.75 7.28 26.83
CA SER A 55 -9.64 8.25 25.74
C SER A 55 -8.66 7.78 24.69
N GLU A 56 -9.07 7.76 23.42
CA GLU A 56 -8.20 7.42 22.29
C GLU A 56 -8.33 8.45 21.17
N SER A 57 -7.19 8.76 20.54
CA SER A 57 -7.14 9.49 19.28
C SER A 57 -7.22 8.50 18.13
N LEU A 58 -8.21 8.67 17.27
CA LEU A 58 -8.58 7.70 16.24
C LEU A 58 -8.62 8.34 14.84
N ILE A 59 -8.55 7.50 13.83
CA ILE A 59 -8.81 7.83 12.43
C ILE A 59 -9.82 6.85 11.86
N VAL A 60 -10.82 7.34 11.14
CA VAL A 60 -11.67 6.52 10.29
C VAL A 60 -11.29 6.76 8.83
N ARG A 61 -10.96 5.67 8.13
CA ARG A 61 -10.72 5.62 6.68
C ARG A 61 -11.97 5.06 6.02
N ARG A 62 -12.61 5.88 5.18
CA ARG A 62 -13.83 5.52 4.45
C ARG A 62 -13.51 5.37 2.97
N ASP A 63 -14.12 4.39 2.33
CA ASP A 63 -13.96 4.22 0.90
C ASP A 63 -14.55 5.40 0.12
N PRO A 64 -13.90 5.84 -0.96
CA PRO A 64 -14.47 6.80 -1.89
C PRO A 64 -15.62 6.15 -2.68
N LEU A 65 -16.33 6.93 -3.48
CA LEU A 65 -17.33 6.38 -4.43
C LEU A 65 -16.66 5.65 -5.60
N GLY A 66 -15.42 6.03 -5.89
CA GLY A 66 -14.58 5.45 -6.92
C GLY A 66 -13.17 6.05 -6.82
N GLY A 67 -12.20 5.42 -7.46
CA GLY A 67 -10.80 5.83 -7.41
C GLY A 67 -9.93 4.95 -8.30
N LEU A 68 -8.63 4.96 -8.02
CA LEU A 68 -7.62 4.19 -8.76
C LEU A 68 -7.76 2.67 -8.55
N LEU A 69 -8.31 2.25 -7.41
CA LEU A 69 -8.47 0.84 -7.05
C LEU A 69 -9.73 0.63 -6.23
N GLU A 70 -10.37 -0.50 -6.46
CA GLU A 70 -11.37 -1.08 -5.58
C GLU A 70 -10.67 -2.11 -4.69
N THR A 71 -10.61 -1.87 -3.39
CA THR A 71 -9.96 -2.75 -2.41
C THR A 71 -10.96 -3.16 -1.35
N ASP A 72 -10.77 -4.36 -0.79
CA ASP A 72 -11.63 -4.89 0.27
C ASP A 72 -11.15 -4.41 1.65
N ARG A 73 -12.01 -3.66 2.35
CA ARG A 73 -11.72 -3.19 3.72
C ARG A 73 -11.59 -4.32 4.73
N ALA A 74 -12.28 -5.43 4.51
CA ALA A 74 -12.17 -6.58 5.41
C ALA A 74 -10.78 -7.25 5.29
N VAL A 75 -10.23 -7.29 4.08
CA VAL A 75 -8.87 -7.79 3.84
C VAL A 75 -7.84 -6.87 4.50
N GLU A 76 -7.91 -5.55 4.27
CA GLU A 76 -6.97 -4.61 4.92
C GLU A 76 -7.08 -4.67 6.46
N TYR A 77 -8.30 -4.79 7.01
CA TYR A 77 -8.49 -4.98 8.45
C TYR A 77 -7.82 -6.26 8.95
N ALA A 78 -8.02 -7.37 8.25
CA ALA A 78 -7.43 -8.67 8.63
C ALA A 78 -5.90 -8.63 8.58
N VAL A 79 -5.32 -8.01 7.55
CA VAL A 79 -3.86 -7.80 7.45
C VAL A 79 -3.35 -6.97 8.63
N LEU A 80 -3.93 -5.82 8.88
CA LEU A 80 -3.51 -4.94 9.98
C LEU A 80 -3.69 -5.62 11.34
N ALA A 81 -4.76 -6.37 11.54
CA ALA A 81 -4.98 -7.14 12.78
C ALA A 81 -3.90 -8.24 12.97
N ALA A 82 -3.56 -8.96 11.91
CA ALA A 82 -2.51 -9.97 11.93
C ALA A 82 -1.13 -9.37 12.22
N LEU A 83 -0.82 -8.23 11.62
CA LEU A 83 0.46 -7.53 11.84
C LEU A 83 0.67 -7.06 13.28
N GLN A 84 -0.40 -6.89 14.09
CA GLN A 84 -0.26 -6.57 15.50
C GLN A 84 0.50 -7.65 16.30
N ALA A 85 0.53 -8.89 15.81
CA ALA A 85 1.28 -10.00 16.42
C ALA A 85 2.75 -10.06 15.95
N THR A 86 3.19 -9.12 15.10
CA THR A 86 4.52 -9.08 14.51
C THR A 86 5.33 -7.87 14.98
N ALA A 87 6.57 -7.78 14.56
CA ALA A 87 7.41 -6.60 14.79
C ALA A 87 7.21 -5.49 13.75
N VAL A 88 6.32 -5.67 12.76
CA VAL A 88 6.05 -4.68 11.72
C VAL A 88 5.29 -3.50 12.34
N PRO A 89 5.79 -2.27 12.25
CA PRO A 89 5.11 -1.11 12.81
C PRO A 89 3.95 -0.68 11.89
N ALA A 90 2.79 -1.27 12.07
CA ALA A 90 1.56 -0.97 11.35
C ALA A 90 0.52 -0.33 12.28
N PRO A 91 -0.45 0.46 11.76
CA PRO A 91 -1.50 1.06 12.57
C PRO A 91 -2.32 0.01 13.33
N ALA A 92 -2.61 0.29 14.60
CA ALA A 92 -3.47 -0.59 15.37
C ALA A 92 -4.94 -0.41 14.96
N VAL A 93 -5.55 -1.46 14.42
CA VAL A 93 -6.97 -1.47 14.07
C VAL A 93 -7.84 -1.61 15.32
N ARG A 94 -9.02 -0.96 15.28
CA ARG A 94 -10.02 -1.06 16.33
C ARG A 94 -11.28 -1.73 15.85
N TRP A 95 -11.89 -1.21 14.80
CA TRP A 95 -13.19 -1.69 14.31
C TRP A 95 -13.30 -1.58 12.79
N LEU A 96 -14.14 -2.45 12.25
CA LEU A 96 -14.49 -2.50 10.84
C LEU A 96 -16.00 -2.26 10.67
N ASP A 97 -16.38 -1.43 9.71
CA ASP A 97 -17.72 -1.34 9.11
C ASP A 97 -17.58 -1.79 7.65
N GLY A 98 -17.54 -3.11 7.43
CA GLY A 98 -17.14 -3.70 6.15
C GLY A 98 -18.13 -3.45 5.01
N ASP A 99 -19.43 -3.39 5.30
CA ASP A 99 -20.49 -3.09 4.33
C ASP A 99 -20.90 -1.60 4.31
N GLY A 100 -20.38 -0.80 5.23
CA GLY A 100 -20.68 0.62 5.35
C GLY A 100 -22.07 0.94 5.88
N ALA A 101 -22.76 -0.02 6.48
CA ALA A 101 -24.13 0.14 6.96
C ALA A 101 -24.24 1.21 8.06
N GLU A 102 -23.26 1.33 8.91
CA GLU A 102 -23.26 2.27 10.04
C GLU A 102 -22.60 3.63 9.67
N LEU A 103 -21.43 3.61 9.02
CA LEU A 103 -20.69 4.80 8.65
C LEU A 103 -21.01 5.32 7.24
N GLY A 104 -21.92 4.65 6.52
CA GLY A 104 -22.45 5.04 5.23
C GLY A 104 -21.59 4.63 4.04
N ARG A 105 -20.42 4.06 4.27
CA ARG A 105 -19.52 3.41 3.29
C ARG A 105 -18.59 2.46 4.03
N PRO A 106 -18.04 1.43 3.38
CA PRO A 106 -17.02 0.58 3.96
C PRO A 106 -15.94 1.41 4.63
N SER A 107 -15.64 1.11 5.88
CA SER A 107 -14.81 1.97 6.74
C SER A 107 -13.97 1.16 7.72
N LEU A 108 -12.76 1.63 7.96
CA LEU A 108 -11.83 1.08 8.92
C LEU A 108 -11.50 2.14 9.97
N VAL A 109 -11.65 1.80 11.24
CA VAL A 109 -11.27 2.65 12.38
C VAL A 109 -9.99 2.13 13.00
N MET A 110 -9.00 3.02 13.13
CA MET A 110 -7.66 2.72 13.63
C MET A 110 -7.23 3.74 14.68
N VAL A 111 -6.22 3.38 15.46
CA VAL A 111 -5.49 4.36 16.30
C VAL A 111 -4.80 5.37 15.40
N ARG A 112 -4.89 6.64 15.77
CA ARG A 112 -4.17 7.71 15.09
C ARG A 112 -2.72 7.71 15.55
N GLU A 113 -1.81 7.30 14.67
CA GLU A 113 -0.38 7.33 14.94
C GLU A 113 0.20 8.74 14.75
N PRO A 114 1.16 9.16 15.58
CA PRO A 114 1.83 10.44 15.40
C PRO A 114 2.89 10.36 14.31
N GLY A 115 3.13 11.48 13.62
CA GLY A 115 4.17 11.60 12.60
C GLY A 115 3.67 12.32 11.36
N GLU A 116 4.58 12.52 10.42
CA GLU A 116 4.32 13.17 9.13
C GLU A 116 4.86 12.31 8.01
N CYS A 117 4.14 12.27 6.89
CA CYS A 117 4.59 11.60 5.66
C CYS A 117 5.17 12.61 4.69
N ASP A 118 6.33 12.28 4.12
CA ASP A 118 6.95 13.07 3.04
C ASP A 118 7.41 12.16 1.92
N TYR A 119 6.79 12.29 0.75
CA TYR A 119 7.11 11.50 -0.45
C TYR A 119 8.55 11.67 -0.92
N PHE A 120 9.12 12.86 -0.72
CA PHE A 120 10.45 13.22 -1.25
C PHE A 120 11.48 13.43 -0.16
N VAL A 121 11.26 12.90 1.03
CA VAL A 121 12.14 13.07 2.20
C VAL A 121 13.60 12.69 1.91
N LEU A 122 13.83 11.70 1.03
CA LEU A 122 15.17 11.28 0.61
C LEU A 122 15.84 12.28 -0.34
N ASN A 123 15.06 13.15 -0.98
CA ASN A 123 15.54 14.18 -1.91
C ASN A 123 15.17 15.61 -1.46
N GLY A 124 14.88 15.76 -0.16
CA GLY A 124 14.62 17.04 0.50
C GLY A 124 15.90 17.76 0.93
N GLU A 125 15.74 18.74 1.82
CA GLU A 125 16.82 19.67 2.23
C GLU A 125 17.78 19.12 3.31
N ARG A 126 17.53 17.92 3.83
CA ARG A 126 18.40 17.31 4.87
C ARG A 126 19.82 17.07 4.33
N PRO A 127 20.85 17.10 5.21
CA PRO A 127 22.21 16.72 4.84
C PRO A 127 22.27 15.34 4.18
N LEU A 128 23.14 15.18 3.18
CA LEU A 128 23.23 13.94 2.39
C LEU A 128 23.41 12.70 3.28
N GLY A 129 24.29 12.76 4.28
CA GLY A 129 24.54 11.65 5.20
C GLY A 129 23.28 11.22 5.99
N GLU A 130 22.45 12.19 6.39
CA GLU A 130 21.18 11.91 7.08
C GLU A 130 20.18 11.25 6.13
N ARG A 131 20.10 11.72 4.88
CA ARG A 131 19.22 11.13 3.85
C ARG A 131 19.60 9.70 3.52
N VAL A 132 20.90 9.41 3.36
CA VAL A 132 21.40 8.03 3.14
C VAL A 132 21.13 7.16 4.37
N SER A 133 21.34 7.69 5.59
CA SER A 133 21.00 6.98 6.82
C SER A 133 19.50 6.66 6.92
N LEU A 134 18.65 7.61 6.53
CA LEU A 134 17.20 7.39 6.48
C LEU A 134 16.81 6.34 5.42
N ALA A 135 17.42 6.38 4.23
CA ALA A 135 17.20 5.39 3.18
C ALA A 135 17.53 3.97 3.65
N ARG A 136 18.63 3.79 4.38
CA ARG A 136 19.01 2.51 5.01
C ARG A 136 17.96 2.03 6.02
N ARG A 137 17.42 2.94 6.84
CA ARG A 137 16.36 2.60 7.80
C ARG A 137 15.03 2.25 7.12
N LEU A 138 14.68 2.92 6.03
CA LEU A 138 13.52 2.55 5.23
C LEU A 138 13.69 1.15 4.61
N CYS A 139 14.88 0.81 4.12
CA CYS A 139 15.21 -0.53 3.67
C CYS A 139 15.07 -1.57 4.82
N ALA A 140 15.55 -1.24 6.02
CA ALA A 140 15.38 -2.11 7.20
C ALA A 140 13.90 -2.30 7.59
N LEU A 141 13.06 -1.27 7.41
CA LEU A 141 11.62 -1.37 7.62
C LEU A 141 10.98 -2.35 6.61
N LEU A 142 11.36 -2.28 5.33
CA LEU A 142 10.90 -3.24 4.32
C LEU A 142 11.35 -4.67 4.67
N VAL A 143 12.59 -4.84 5.14
CA VAL A 143 13.08 -6.14 5.62
C VAL A 143 12.24 -6.67 6.79
N ALA A 144 11.81 -5.80 7.71
CA ALA A 144 10.92 -6.21 8.81
C ALA A 144 9.57 -6.72 8.29
N VAL A 145 9.01 -6.10 7.25
CA VAL A 145 7.80 -6.58 6.57
C VAL A 145 8.03 -7.97 5.97
N HIS A 146 9.07 -8.14 5.16
CA HIS A 146 9.37 -9.40 4.48
C HIS A 146 9.77 -10.53 5.42
N ARG A 147 10.26 -10.21 6.63
CA ARG A 147 10.61 -11.19 7.68
C ARG A 147 9.47 -11.48 8.66
N ALA A 148 8.34 -10.83 8.51
CA ALA A 148 7.17 -11.13 9.34
C ALA A 148 6.79 -12.62 9.19
N ASP A 149 6.62 -13.30 10.30
CA ASP A 149 6.13 -14.68 10.31
C ASP A 149 4.63 -14.66 10.02
N TRP A 150 4.32 -14.63 8.73
CA TRP A 150 2.95 -14.56 8.23
C TRP A 150 2.12 -15.79 8.58
N VAL A 151 2.77 -16.96 8.76
CA VAL A 151 2.09 -18.20 9.18
C VAL A 151 1.62 -18.07 10.62
N SER A 152 2.53 -17.71 11.53
CA SER A 152 2.18 -17.51 12.95
C SER A 152 1.25 -16.31 13.16
N ALA A 153 1.28 -15.32 12.28
CA ALA A 153 0.37 -14.17 12.29
C ALA A 153 -1.04 -14.50 11.75
N GLY A 154 -1.25 -15.69 11.16
CA GLY A 154 -2.54 -16.10 10.62
C GLY A 154 -2.89 -15.50 9.26
N LEU A 155 -1.93 -14.95 8.52
CA LEU A 155 -2.19 -14.38 7.20
C LEU A 155 -2.50 -15.45 6.14
N GLY A 156 -2.18 -16.71 6.38
CA GLY A 156 -2.63 -17.83 5.55
C GLY A 156 -4.15 -18.09 5.59
N ASP A 157 -4.87 -17.52 6.58
CA ASP A 157 -6.34 -17.55 6.60
C ASP A 157 -6.95 -16.40 5.77
N VAL A 158 -6.13 -15.40 5.38
CA VAL A 158 -6.55 -14.23 4.60
C VAL A 158 -6.18 -14.39 3.13
N PHE A 159 -5.01 -14.98 2.85
CA PHE A 159 -4.44 -15.11 1.51
C PHE A 159 -4.00 -16.55 1.24
N ASP A 160 -4.18 -16.98 0.01
CA ASP A 160 -3.53 -18.19 -0.49
C ASP A 160 -2.02 -17.95 -0.66
N ASP A 161 -1.20 -18.94 -0.31
CA ASP A 161 0.25 -18.90 -0.60
C ASP A 161 0.48 -19.18 -2.10
N PRO A 162 0.97 -18.21 -2.89
CA PRO A 162 1.22 -18.42 -4.31
C PRO A 162 2.44 -19.29 -4.58
N GLY A 163 3.27 -19.54 -3.57
CA GLY A 163 4.50 -20.32 -3.68
C GLY A 163 5.44 -19.79 -4.78
N PRO A 164 6.07 -20.67 -5.55
CA PRO A 164 7.03 -20.25 -6.58
C PRO A 164 6.39 -19.55 -7.78
N ASP A 165 5.08 -19.54 -7.91
CA ASP A 165 4.35 -18.98 -9.05
C ASP A 165 3.81 -17.56 -8.76
N ALA A 166 4.32 -16.89 -7.70
CA ALA A 166 3.87 -15.58 -7.25
C ALA A 166 3.78 -14.53 -8.37
N ALA A 167 4.79 -14.45 -9.24
CA ALA A 167 4.79 -13.53 -10.38
C ALA A 167 3.63 -13.79 -11.37
N THR A 168 3.35 -15.05 -11.64
CA THR A 168 2.26 -15.45 -12.57
C THR A 168 0.89 -15.21 -11.95
N VAL A 169 0.74 -15.48 -10.66
CA VAL A 169 -0.50 -15.25 -9.90
C VAL A 169 -0.82 -13.75 -9.86
N GLU A 170 0.16 -12.93 -9.51
CA GLU A 170 -0.01 -11.48 -9.43
C GLU A 170 -0.33 -10.87 -10.81
N LEU A 171 0.40 -11.30 -11.87
CA LEU A 171 0.12 -10.88 -13.24
C LEU A 171 -1.31 -11.23 -13.67
N ALA A 172 -1.80 -12.42 -13.33
CA ALA A 172 -3.16 -12.85 -13.65
C ALA A 172 -4.22 -12.01 -12.92
N GLY A 173 -3.98 -11.65 -11.65
CA GLY A 173 -4.83 -10.75 -10.89
C GLY A 173 -4.97 -9.38 -11.54
N TRP A 174 -3.85 -8.77 -11.93
CA TRP A 174 -3.85 -7.46 -12.60
C TRP A 174 -4.39 -7.52 -14.04
N GLU A 175 -4.19 -8.64 -14.74
CA GLU A 175 -4.89 -8.85 -16.02
C GLU A 175 -6.41 -8.86 -15.85
N ALA A 176 -6.92 -9.52 -14.82
CA ALA A 176 -8.37 -9.53 -14.56
C ALA A 176 -8.90 -8.11 -14.31
N ILE A 177 -8.16 -7.26 -13.55
CA ILE A 177 -8.50 -5.85 -13.35
C ILE A 177 -8.47 -5.10 -14.69
N LEU A 178 -7.42 -5.27 -15.50
CA LEU A 178 -7.31 -4.67 -16.82
C LEU A 178 -8.55 -5.01 -17.69
N ARG A 179 -8.90 -6.32 -17.77
CA ARG A 179 -10.04 -6.78 -18.59
C ARG A 179 -11.37 -6.20 -18.11
N ARG A 180 -11.52 -6.03 -16.79
CA ARG A 180 -12.70 -5.43 -16.21
C ARG A 180 -12.81 -3.94 -16.50
N ASP A 181 -11.70 -3.19 -16.38
CA ASP A 181 -11.71 -1.74 -16.26
C ASP A 181 -11.34 -0.98 -17.53
N GLN A 182 -10.69 -1.60 -18.51
CA GLN A 182 -10.38 -0.95 -19.78
C GLN A 182 -11.66 -0.57 -20.54
N LEU A 183 -11.73 0.68 -21.01
CA LEU A 183 -12.85 1.19 -21.78
C LEU A 183 -12.67 1.00 -23.30
N GLU A 184 -11.43 0.81 -23.73
CA GLU A 184 -11.01 0.58 -25.12
C GLU A 184 -9.78 -0.34 -25.14
N PRO A 185 -9.44 -0.97 -26.28
CA PRO A 185 -8.23 -1.77 -26.38
C PRO A 185 -6.95 -0.95 -26.24
N TYR A 186 -5.99 -1.44 -25.47
CA TYR A 186 -4.63 -0.90 -25.31
C TYR A 186 -3.62 -1.92 -25.84
N PRO A 187 -3.21 -1.82 -27.14
CA PRO A 187 -2.26 -2.76 -27.74
C PRO A 187 -0.95 -2.84 -26.99
N GLU A 188 -0.49 -1.73 -26.40
CA GLU A 188 0.73 -1.65 -25.59
C GLU A 188 0.64 -2.55 -24.35
N LEU A 189 -0.50 -2.56 -23.65
CA LEU A 189 -0.71 -3.41 -22.48
C LEU A 189 -0.86 -4.88 -22.87
N GLU A 190 -1.46 -5.17 -24.02
CA GLU A 190 -1.53 -6.55 -24.55
C GLU A 190 -0.14 -7.10 -24.92
N LEU A 191 0.72 -6.27 -25.48
CA LEU A 191 2.09 -6.63 -25.79
C LEU A 191 2.89 -6.87 -24.52
N ALA A 192 2.81 -5.93 -23.58
CA ALA A 192 3.46 -6.03 -22.27
C ALA A 192 3.02 -7.28 -21.51
N LEU A 193 1.72 -7.56 -21.46
CA LEU A 193 1.15 -8.73 -20.79
C LEU A 193 1.72 -10.05 -21.35
N ARG A 194 1.88 -10.15 -22.69
CA ARG A 194 2.49 -11.32 -23.32
C ARG A 194 3.96 -11.48 -22.96
N GLY A 195 4.72 -10.37 -22.99
CA GLY A 195 6.14 -10.38 -22.62
C GLY A 195 6.34 -10.74 -21.15
N LEU A 196 5.59 -10.10 -20.24
CA LEU A 196 5.63 -10.40 -18.81
C LEU A 196 5.30 -11.87 -18.53
N ARG A 197 4.28 -12.42 -19.18
CA ARG A 197 3.92 -13.83 -19.01
C ARG A 197 5.02 -14.79 -19.49
N ALA A 198 5.65 -14.49 -20.61
CA ALA A 198 6.74 -15.32 -21.16
C ALA A 198 7.99 -15.26 -20.27
N ALA A 199 8.26 -14.11 -19.65
CA ALA A 199 9.46 -13.81 -18.87
C ALA A 199 9.30 -13.98 -17.36
N ALA A 200 8.15 -14.48 -16.86
CA ALA A 200 7.82 -14.53 -15.43
C ALA A 200 8.86 -15.34 -14.63
N PRO A 201 9.48 -14.75 -13.60
CA PRO A 201 10.42 -15.44 -12.73
C PRO A 201 9.69 -16.39 -11.77
N ARG A 202 10.45 -17.31 -11.20
CA ARG A 202 9.95 -18.15 -10.10
C ARG A 202 10.44 -17.60 -8.76
N SER A 203 9.54 -17.46 -7.83
CA SER A 203 9.89 -17.01 -6.48
C SER A 203 10.59 -18.11 -5.69
N ALA A 204 11.64 -17.74 -4.96
CA ALA A 204 12.34 -18.65 -4.05
C ALA A 204 11.66 -18.74 -2.67
N ARG A 205 10.77 -17.80 -2.34
CA ARG A 205 10.09 -17.71 -1.04
C ARG A 205 8.83 -16.86 -1.10
N THR A 206 7.89 -17.12 -0.20
CA THR A 206 6.72 -16.28 0.02
C THR A 206 6.93 -15.42 1.26
N VAL A 207 6.63 -14.13 1.13
CA VAL A 207 6.68 -13.12 2.21
C VAL A 207 5.38 -12.32 2.24
N VAL A 208 5.21 -11.49 3.28
CA VAL A 208 4.23 -10.40 3.21
C VAL A 208 4.78 -9.34 2.27
N VAL A 209 4.07 -9.07 1.19
CA VAL A 209 4.32 -7.95 0.28
C VAL A 209 3.48 -6.77 0.72
N HIS A 210 4.05 -5.56 0.77
CA HIS A 210 3.28 -4.35 1.04
C HIS A 210 2.53 -3.87 -0.20
N GLY A 211 3.12 -4.01 -1.39
CA GLY A 211 2.54 -3.68 -2.70
C GLY A 211 2.57 -2.19 -3.08
N ASP A 212 2.73 -1.27 -2.11
CA ASP A 212 2.90 0.18 -2.33
C ASP A 212 3.92 0.78 -1.34
N PHE A 213 5.04 0.08 -1.10
CA PHE A 213 6.07 0.56 -0.18
C PHE A 213 6.72 1.84 -0.72
N LYS A 214 6.65 2.92 0.05
CA LYS A 214 7.28 4.21 -0.26
C LYS A 214 7.43 5.09 0.97
N ALA A 215 8.38 6.04 0.95
CA ALA A 215 8.58 6.99 2.04
C ALA A 215 7.32 7.79 2.36
N GLY A 216 6.49 8.09 1.36
CA GLY A 216 5.20 8.76 1.53
C GLY A 216 4.13 7.95 2.29
N ASN A 217 4.36 6.66 2.52
CA ASN A 217 3.51 5.79 3.34
C ASN A 217 4.14 5.49 4.71
N VAL A 218 5.28 6.10 5.06
CA VAL A 218 5.91 5.96 6.37
C VAL A 218 5.70 7.23 7.19
N LEU A 219 5.07 7.11 8.34
CA LEU A 219 5.03 8.20 9.31
C LEU A 219 6.42 8.38 9.93
N LEU A 220 7.02 9.55 9.71
CA LEU A 220 8.27 9.93 10.34
C LEU A 220 7.98 10.65 11.65
N ARG A 221 8.59 10.19 12.73
CA ARG A 221 8.55 10.84 14.04
C ARG A 221 9.95 11.29 14.42
N ASP A 222 10.13 12.58 14.66
CA ASP A 222 11.44 13.17 14.94
C ASP A 222 12.50 12.84 13.86
N GLY A 223 12.05 12.62 12.62
CA GLY A 223 12.89 12.26 11.48
C GLY A 223 13.21 10.78 11.34
N GLU A 224 12.73 9.93 12.24
CA GLU A 224 12.91 8.48 12.21
C GLU A 224 11.68 7.76 11.62
N PRO A 225 11.87 6.66 10.86
CA PRO A 225 10.76 5.83 10.41
C PRO A 225 9.99 5.25 11.60
N GLY A 226 8.71 5.51 11.62
CA GLY A 226 7.76 4.96 12.57
C GLY A 226 6.79 4.00 11.89
N THR A 227 5.50 4.34 11.89
CA THR A 227 4.43 3.47 11.39
C THR A 227 4.36 3.45 9.87
N LEU A 228 4.29 2.26 9.28
CA LEU A 228 4.05 2.03 7.85
C LEU A 228 2.55 1.96 7.59
N LEU A 229 2.08 2.82 6.69
CA LEU A 229 0.67 3.01 6.34
C LEU A 229 0.34 2.34 5.00
N ASP A 230 -0.95 2.30 4.68
CA ASP A 230 -1.52 1.99 3.35
C ASP A 230 -1.33 0.53 2.90
N TRP A 231 -1.86 -0.38 3.70
CA TRP A 231 -1.77 -1.83 3.52
C TRP A 231 -2.84 -2.43 2.57
N GLU A 232 -3.49 -1.59 1.80
CA GLU A 232 -4.60 -1.98 0.93
C GLU A 232 -4.22 -2.89 -0.25
N LEU A 233 -2.93 -2.91 -0.62
CA LEU A 233 -2.37 -3.78 -1.65
C LEU A 233 -1.56 -4.94 -1.07
N ALA A 234 -1.55 -5.09 0.26
CA ALA A 234 -0.78 -6.16 0.89
C ALA A 234 -1.33 -7.54 0.55
N HIS A 235 -0.42 -8.47 0.34
CA HIS A 235 -0.72 -9.87 0.03
C HIS A 235 0.47 -10.78 0.35
N LEU A 236 0.34 -12.08 0.14
CA LEU A 236 1.47 -13.01 0.17
C LEU A 236 2.07 -13.11 -1.23
N GLY A 237 3.38 -12.91 -1.36
CA GLY A 237 4.04 -12.87 -2.67
C GLY A 237 5.56 -12.96 -2.62
N ASP A 238 6.18 -12.55 -3.72
CA ASP A 238 7.62 -12.53 -3.92
C ASP A 238 8.23 -11.25 -3.34
N PRO A 239 9.28 -11.30 -2.49
CA PRO A 239 9.96 -10.11 -1.99
C PRO A 239 10.50 -9.18 -3.09
N HIS A 240 10.79 -9.70 -4.27
CA HIS A 240 11.23 -8.89 -5.40
C HIS A 240 10.15 -7.94 -5.92
N GLU A 241 8.88 -8.18 -5.57
CA GLU A 241 7.78 -7.26 -5.94
C GLU A 241 7.95 -5.88 -5.32
N ASP A 242 8.10 -5.79 -4.00
CA ASP A 242 8.35 -4.51 -3.34
C ASP A 242 9.71 -3.91 -3.77
N LEU A 243 10.74 -4.74 -3.97
CA LEU A 243 12.03 -4.26 -4.52
C LEU A 243 11.86 -3.70 -5.94
N GLY A 244 11.07 -4.33 -6.78
CA GLY A 244 10.72 -3.85 -8.12
C GLY A 244 9.90 -2.56 -8.06
N TRP A 245 8.96 -2.45 -7.13
CA TRP A 245 8.16 -1.26 -6.93
C TRP A 245 9.01 -0.04 -6.58
N ILE A 246 9.94 -0.16 -5.62
CA ILE A 246 10.78 0.94 -5.15
C ILE A 246 11.93 1.29 -6.09
N THR A 247 12.34 0.39 -6.99
CA THR A 247 13.46 0.60 -7.93
C THR A 247 13.00 0.89 -9.36
N GLN A 248 11.70 0.96 -9.63
CA GLN A 248 11.19 1.26 -10.96
C GLN A 248 11.61 2.66 -11.46
N PRO A 249 11.90 2.84 -12.76
CA PRO A 249 12.44 4.09 -13.29
C PRO A 249 11.56 5.32 -13.07
N LEU A 250 10.25 5.15 -13.02
CA LEU A 250 9.28 6.26 -12.90
C LEU A 250 9.22 6.88 -11.49
N ARG A 251 9.77 6.19 -10.46
CA ARG A 251 9.68 6.59 -9.05
C ARG A 251 11.03 6.71 -8.34
N THR A 252 12.13 6.77 -9.08
CA THR A 252 13.50 6.82 -8.51
C THR A 252 13.68 7.91 -7.46
N ARG A 253 13.10 9.10 -7.66
CA ARG A 253 13.20 10.23 -6.72
C ARG A 253 12.48 10.01 -5.38
N GLU A 254 11.59 9.05 -5.30
CA GLU A 254 10.88 8.71 -4.05
C GLU A 254 11.74 7.80 -3.16
N HIS A 255 12.66 7.01 -3.75
CA HIS A 255 13.33 5.91 -3.08
C HIS A 255 14.86 5.94 -3.14
N LEU A 256 15.42 6.61 -4.15
CA LEU A 256 16.85 6.64 -4.41
C LEU A 256 17.40 8.07 -4.29
N ILE A 257 18.71 8.17 -4.06
CA ILE A 257 19.45 9.44 -3.96
C ILE A 257 20.57 9.37 -4.99
N ALA A 258 20.45 10.13 -6.08
CA ALA A 258 21.42 10.11 -7.17
C ALA A 258 22.86 10.33 -6.68
N GLY A 259 23.76 9.44 -7.07
CA GLY A 259 25.17 9.47 -6.71
C GLY A 259 25.50 9.07 -5.26
N ALA A 260 24.50 8.63 -4.44
CA ALA A 260 24.75 8.34 -3.03
C ALA A 260 23.96 7.16 -2.43
N TRP A 261 22.83 6.82 -3.01
CA TRP A 261 22.00 5.67 -2.66
C TRP A 261 21.26 5.23 -3.92
N GLU A 262 21.97 4.49 -4.73
CA GLU A 262 21.48 4.00 -6.02
C GLU A 262 20.78 2.65 -5.84
N ARG A 263 20.20 2.15 -6.92
CA ARG A 263 19.51 0.84 -6.95
C ARG A 263 20.38 -0.28 -6.38
N ASP A 264 21.64 -0.37 -6.82
CA ASP A 264 22.53 -1.44 -6.41
C ASP A 264 22.92 -1.31 -4.93
N ASP A 265 23.07 -0.09 -4.38
CA ASP A 265 23.28 0.13 -2.95
C ASP A 265 22.10 -0.36 -2.12
N LEU A 266 20.88 -0.08 -2.56
CA LEU A 266 19.66 -0.54 -1.91
C LEU A 266 19.58 -2.07 -1.91
N LEU A 267 19.78 -2.70 -3.07
CA LEU A 267 19.68 -4.15 -3.21
C LEU A 267 20.78 -4.87 -2.42
N ALA A 268 22.01 -4.34 -2.44
CA ALA A 268 23.11 -4.88 -1.63
C ALA A 268 22.83 -4.77 -0.12
N HIS A 269 22.28 -3.63 0.32
CA HIS A 269 21.93 -3.46 1.72
C HIS A 269 20.76 -4.35 2.15
N TYR A 270 19.80 -4.58 1.28
CA TYR A 270 18.72 -5.55 1.50
C TYR A 270 19.27 -6.98 1.65
N GLU A 271 20.22 -7.38 0.78
CA GLU A 271 20.93 -8.67 0.88
C GLU A 271 21.70 -8.80 2.19
N GLU A 272 22.42 -7.74 2.60
CA GLU A 272 23.14 -7.69 3.87
C GLU A 272 22.21 -7.92 5.06
N LEU A 273 21.08 -7.22 5.09
CA LEU A 273 20.11 -7.30 6.20
C LEU A 273 19.36 -8.64 6.23
N THR A 274 19.03 -9.19 5.07
CA THR A 274 18.23 -10.42 4.99
C THR A 274 19.08 -11.68 4.97
N GLY A 275 20.30 -11.61 4.46
CA GLY A 275 21.10 -12.79 4.09
C GLY A 275 20.50 -13.55 2.89
N TRP A 276 19.56 -12.94 2.16
CA TRP A 276 18.93 -13.51 0.98
C TRP A 276 19.59 -12.95 -0.27
N GLU A 277 19.87 -13.81 -1.23
CA GLU A 277 20.31 -13.38 -2.57
C GLU A 277 19.13 -12.73 -3.29
N VAL A 278 19.36 -11.56 -3.90
CA VAL A 278 18.39 -10.87 -4.73
C VAL A 278 18.65 -11.21 -6.19
N ASP A 279 17.69 -11.86 -6.82
CA ASP A 279 17.69 -12.09 -8.25
C ASP A 279 17.46 -10.78 -9.01
N ARG A 280 18.52 -10.26 -9.64
CA ARG A 280 18.48 -9.01 -10.41
C ARG A 280 17.57 -9.09 -11.63
N TYR A 281 17.40 -10.28 -12.21
CA TYR A 281 16.42 -10.52 -13.28
C TYR A 281 15.00 -10.40 -12.74
N ALA A 282 14.69 -11.04 -11.62
CA ALA A 282 13.37 -10.93 -10.99
C ALA A 282 13.05 -9.47 -10.64
N VAL A 283 14.00 -8.68 -10.08
CA VAL A 283 13.78 -7.25 -9.81
C VAL A 283 13.43 -6.47 -11.08
N ARG A 284 14.11 -6.74 -12.23
CA ARG A 284 13.78 -6.07 -13.50
C ARG A 284 12.39 -6.45 -14.00
N TRP A 285 12.03 -7.73 -13.88
CA TRP A 285 10.67 -8.17 -14.22
C TRP A 285 9.63 -7.45 -13.36
N TRP A 286 9.87 -7.35 -12.06
CA TRP A 286 8.98 -6.64 -11.15
C TRP A 286 8.99 -5.11 -11.36
N ASN A 287 10.05 -4.51 -11.91
CA ASN A 287 10.01 -3.13 -12.39
C ASN A 287 9.01 -2.95 -13.54
N ALA A 288 9.03 -3.86 -14.53
CA ALA A 288 8.07 -3.84 -15.63
C ALA A 288 6.65 -4.10 -15.13
N MET A 289 6.47 -5.06 -14.21
CA MET A 289 5.19 -5.34 -13.56
C MET A 289 4.67 -4.13 -12.78
N ALA A 290 5.51 -3.39 -12.08
CA ALA A 290 5.15 -2.16 -11.38
C ALA A 290 4.64 -1.06 -12.33
N CYS A 291 5.25 -0.92 -13.52
CA CYS A 291 4.75 -0.04 -14.57
C CYS A 291 3.41 -0.52 -15.14
N PHE A 292 3.25 -1.83 -15.34
CA PHE A 292 1.98 -2.43 -15.77
C PHE A 292 0.87 -2.19 -14.74
N LYS A 293 1.12 -2.47 -13.46
CA LYS A 293 0.20 -2.16 -12.34
C LYS A 293 -0.20 -0.68 -12.35
N THR A 294 0.76 0.23 -12.51
CA THR A 294 0.51 1.68 -12.57
C THR A 294 -0.43 2.04 -13.73
N ALA A 295 -0.22 1.48 -14.92
CA ALA A 295 -1.08 1.72 -16.07
C ALA A 295 -2.51 1.19 -15.83
N VAL A 296 -2.64 -0.03 -15.27
CA VAL A 296 -3.94 -0.63 -14.95
C VAL A 296 -4.69 0.18 -13.89
N MET A 297 -4.01 0.64 -12.82
CA MET A 297 -4.62 1.53 -11.82
C MET A 297 -5.14 2.82 -12.46
N GLN A 298 -4.39 3.41 -13.39
CA GLN A 298 -4.83 4.62 -14.11
C GLN A 298 -6.07 4.35 -14.97
N LEU A 299 -6.21 3.15 -15.57
CA LEU A 299 -7.42 2.76 -16.31
C LEU A 299 -8.62 2.56 -15.39
N SER A 300 -8.42 1.97 -14.22
CA SER A 300 -9.49 1.86 -13.20
C SER A 300 -9.98 3.24 -12.76
N GLY A 301 -9.03 4.18 -12.56
CA GLY A 301 -9.34 5.58 -12.27
C GLY A 301 -10.07 6.28 -13.43
N LEU A 302 -9.66 6.03 -14.68
CA LEU A 302 -10.35 6.55 -15.88
C LEU A 302 -11.79 6.04 -15.95
N ARG A 303 -12.00 4.75 -15.74
CA ARG A 303 -13.34 4.16 -15.68
C ARG A 303 -14.20 4.82 -14.59
N SER A 304 -13.64 4.96 -13.37
CA SER A 304 -14.33 5.64 -12.26
C SER A 304 -14.71 7.08 -12.61
N TYR A 305 -13.86 7.81 -13.34
CA TYR A 305 -14.15 9.15 -13.82
C TYR A 305 -15.29 9.17 -14.85
N VAL A 306 -15.24 8.30 -15.86
CA VAL A 306 -16.27 8.21 -16.91
C VAL A 306 -17.63 7.81 -16.33
N GLU A 307 -17.64 6.97 -15.30
CA GLU A 307 -18.85 6.57 -14.58
C GLU A 307 -19.33 7.63 -13.56
N GLY A 308 -18.64 8.77 -13.43
CA GLY A 308 -19.00 9.84 -12.50
C GLY A 308 -18.80 9.48 -11.02
N ARG A 309 -17.93 8.49 -10.72
CA ARG A 309 -17.62 8.05 -9.36
C ARG A 309 -16.44 8.81 -8.72
N CYS A 310 -15.64 9.49 -9.54
CA CYS A 310 -14.58 10.40 -9.07
C CYS A 310 -14.48 11.63 -9.98
N ASP A 311 -13.93 12.73 -9.44
CA ASP A 311 -13.78 14.01 -10.16
C ASP A 311 -12.40 14.17 -10.79
N GLU A 312 -11.47 13.25 -10.56
CA GLU A 312 -10.10 13.29 -11.07
C GLU A 312 -9.96 12.38 -12.30
N LEU A 313 -9.45 12.98 -13.41
CA LEU A 313 -9.18 12.24 -14.63
C LEU A 313 -7.82 11.54 -14.53
N TYR A 314 -7.83 10.23 -14.57
CA TYR A 314 -6.66 9.38 -14.67
C TYR A 314 -6.59 8.78 -16.09
N GLN A 315 -5.38 8.63 -16.61
CA GLN A 315 -5.13 7.86 -17.83
C GLN A 315 -3.67 7.45 -17.92
N PRO A 316 -3.35 6.30 -18.52
CA PRO A 316 -1.97 5.91 -18.77
C PRO A 316 -1.25 6.96 -19.60
N THR A 317 -0.12 7.44 -19.09
CA THR A 317 0.70 8.41 -19.81
C THR A 317 1.63 7.72 -20.78
N VAL A 318 2.07 8.45 -21.83
CA VAL A 318 3.08 7.97 -22.77
C VAL A 318 4.37 7.52 -22.04
N ALA A 319 4.74 8.22 -20.97
CA ALA A 319 5.90 7.85 -20.17
C ALA A 319 5.73 6.49 -19.50
N VAL A 320 4.56 6.20 -18.90
CA VAL A 320 4.28 4.91 -18.26
C VAL A 320 4.29 3.78 -19.30
N LEU A 321 3.57 3.95 -20.41
CA LEU A 321 3.49 2.93 -21.45
C LEU A 321 4.84 2.72 -22.16
N GLY A 322 5.58 3.79 -22.46
CA GLY A 322 6.91 3.70 -23.08
C GLY A 322 7.90 2.97 -22.17
N THR A 323 8.02 3.38 -20.89
CA THR A 323 8.91 2.71 -19.95
C THR A 323 8.53 1.24 -19.76
N LEU A 324 7.23 0.92 -19.70
CA LEU A 324 6.77 -0.47 -19.62
C LEU A 324 7.26 -1.30 -20.80
N LEU A 325 7.08 -0.79 -22.03
CA LEU A 325 7.47 -1.52 -23.24
C LEU A 325 8.98 -1.68 -23.36
N ASP A 326 9.76 -0.64 -23.01
CA ASP A 326 11.22 -0.70 -22.99
C ASP A 326 11.71 -1.80 -22.03
N LEU A 327 11.17 -1.84 -20.81
CA LEU A 327 11.52 -2.87 -19.81
C LEU A 327 11.12 -4.28 -20.26
N VAL A 328 9.97 -4.43 -20.90
CA VAL A 328 9.52 -5.73 -21.41
C VAL A 328 10.38 -6.19 -22.57
N ASP A 329 10.78 -5.30 -23.48
CA ASP A 329 11.66 -5.62 -24.61
C ASP A 329 13.04 -6.11 -24.13
N GLU A 330 13.61 -5.45 -23.12
CA GLU A 330 14.84 -5.89 -22.46
C GLU A 330 14.71 -7.32 -21.88
N LEU A 331 13.62 -7.61 -21.16
CA LEU A 331 13.39 -8.93 -20.55
C LEU A 331 13.25 -10.05 -21.59
N VAL A 332 12.54 -9.79 -22.69
CA VAL A 332 12.36 -10.78 -23.78
C VAL A 332 13.66 -10.97 -24.55
N GLY A 333 14.44 -9.90 -24.77
CA GLY A 333 15.74 -9.94 -25.43
C GLY A 333 16.79 -10.76 -24.66
N GLU A 334 16.75 -10.80 -23.34
CA GLU A 334 17.65 -11.61 -22.50
C GLU A 334 17.35 -13.11 -22.55
N GLN A 335 16.15 -13.52 -22.99
CA GLN A 335 15.75 -14.92 -23.09
C GLN A 335 15.96 -15.52 -24.49
N ALA A 336 16.21 -14.68 -25.49
CA ALA A 336 16.40 -15.08 -26.89
C ALA A 336 17.88 -15.42 -27.19
#